data_805da65964f2fec6d79d1f39721e167a
#
_entry.id   805da65964f2fec6d79d1f39721e167a
#
_cell.length_a   1.000
_cell.length_b   1.000
_cell.length_c   1.000
_cell.angle_alpha   90.00
_cell.angle_beta   90.00
_cell.angle_gamma   90.00
#
_symmetry.space_group_name_H-M   'P 1'
#
loop_
_entity.id
_entity.type
_entity.pdbx_description
1 polymer ?
#
loop_
_entity_poly.entity_id
_entity_poly.type
_entity_poly.pdbx_seq_one_letter_code
_entity_poly.pdbx_strand_id
1 'polypeptide(L)'
;TLALQIKDEDEAKQMLQAQLFSHYNQIGMILMNLCSLAMRHHHPDAVSSYLELIEALNRLFGFPLSITTQLYRFTAELQDEERTLRYVKEYIAQLKTMDQLKEQYMAQLHNNPWFDHVQLSGTNLPKGIMQPHVKELLEEMLQCEALSFESVQELLKKEISLLSRK
;
A
#
# COMPACT_ATOMS: atom_id res chain seq x y z
N THR A 1 -20.37 0.14 26.07
CA THR A 1 -19.07 -0.07 25.40
C THR A 1 -17.95 0.37 26.34
N LEU A 2 -16.83 -0.36 26.33
CA LEU A 2 -15.68 -0.16 27.25
C LEU A 2 -15.18 1.31 27.25
N ALA A 3 -15.14 1.95 26.08
CA ALA A 3 -14.68 3.33 25.92
C ALA A 3 -15.50 4.37 26.69
N LEU A 4 -16.79 4.11 26.93
CA LEU A 4 -17.66 4.99 27.70
C LEU A 4 -17.46 4.92 29.22
N GLN A 5 -16.64 3.98 29.69
CA GLN A 5 -16.28 3.81 31.10
C GLN A 5 -14.92 4.47 31.45
N ILE A 6 -14.18 4.93 30.43
CA ILE A 6 -12.90 5.59 30.59
C ILE A 6 -13.16 7.05 30.94
N LYS A 7 -12.58 7.53 32.06
CA LYS A 7 -12.75 8.90 32.55
C LYS A 7 -11.89 9.91 31.78
N ASP A 8 -10.89 9.46 31.01
CA ASP A 8 -9.97 10.25 30.23
C ASP A 8 -10.38 10.21 28.76
N GLU A 9 -10.79 11.36 28.21
CA GLU A 9 -11.23 11.48 26.82
C GLU A 9 -10.09 11.18 25.83
N ASP A 10 -8.85 11.52 26.17
CA ASP A 10 -7.68 11.28 25.32
C ASP A 10 -7.37 9.78 25.26
N GLU A 11 -7.45 9.06 26.37
CA GLU A 11 -7.31 7.62 26.41
C GLU A 11 -8.42 6.92 25.61
N ALA A 12 -9.67 7.40 25.75
CA ALA A 12 -10.79 6.87 24.98
C ALA A 12 -10.60 7.07 23.48
N LYS A 13 -10.15 8.28 23.07
CA LYS A 13 -9.86 8.60 21.67
C LYS A 13 -8.75 7.71 21.13
N GLN A 14 -7.65 7.55 21.87
CA GLN A 14 -6.54 6.68 21.49
C GLN A 14 -6.99 5.24 21.25
N MET A 15 -7.78 4.68 22.17
CA MET A 15 -8.31 3.32 22.02
C MET A 15 -9.19 3.16 20.78
N LEU A 16 -10.10 4.10 20.55
CA LEU A 16 -11.03 4.04 19.43
C LEU A 16 -10.31 4.21 18.10
N GLN A 17 -9.35 5.13 18.02
CA GLN A 17 -8.53 5.31 16.82
C GLN A 17 -7.64 4.09 16.54
N ALA A 18 -7.07 3.46 17.56
CA ALA A 18 -6.29 2.24 17.42
C ALA A 18 -7.15 1.08 16.87
N GLN A 19 -8.39 0.94 17.35
CA GLN A 19 -9.35 -0.03 16.83
C GLN A 19 -9.74 0.29 15.38
N LEU A 20 -10.05 1.55 15.08
CA LEU A 20 -10.37 1.98 13.72
C LEU A 20 -9.23 1.68 12.76
N PHE A 21 -8.00 2.01 13.13
CA PHE A 21 -6.79 1.74 12.36
C PHE A 21 -6.58 0.24 12.11
N SER A 22 -6.78 -0.59 13.14
CA SER A 22 -6.71 -2.04 13.02
C SER A 22 -7.74 -2.58 12.03
N HIS A 23 -9.01 -2.16 12.15
CA HIS A 23 -10.06 -2.58 11.23
C HIS A 23 -9.84 -2.05 9.81
N TYR A 24 -9.35 -0.84 9.66
CA TYR A 24 -8.99 -0.28 8.35
C TYR A 24 -7.97 -1.15 7.63
N ASN A 25 -6.89 -1.57 8.32
CA ASN A 25 -5.90 -2.48 7.74
C ASN A 25 -6.46 -3.89 7.47
N GLN A 26 -7.34 -4.40 8.34
CA GLN A 26 -8.02 -5.69 8.10
C GLN A 26 -8.91 -5.66 6.86
N ILE A 27 -9.63 -4.56 6.63
CA ILE A 27 -10.42 -4.37 5.41
C ILE A 27 -9.51 -4.44 4.17
N GLY A 28 -8.35 -3.79 4.21
CA GLY A 28 -7.37 -3.87 3.13
C GLY A 28 -6.97 -5.30 2.81
N MET A 29 -6.61 -6.09 3.83
CA MET A 29 -6.24 -7.49 3.65
C MET A 29 -7.37 -8.35 3.09
N ILE A 30 -8.61 -8.12 3.54
CA ILE A 30 -9.79 -8.82 3.02
C ILE A 30 -9.98 -8.48 1.53
N LEU A 31 -9.91 -7.20 1.16
CA LEU A 31 -10.08 -6.76 -0.23
C LEU A 31 -9.00 -7.33 -1.13
N MET A 32 -7.75 -7.40 -0.68
CA MET A 32 -6.66 -8.03 -1.42
C MET A 32 -6.91 -9.53 -1.65
N ASN A 33 -7.40 -10.23 -0.63
CA ASN A 33 -7.77 -11.64 -0.77
C ASN A 33 -8.95 -11.83 -1.73
N LEU A 34 -9.93 -10.93 -1.70
CA LEU A 34 -11.06 -10.95 -2.64
C LEU A 34 -10.60 -10.67 -4.08
N CYS A 35 -9.68 -9.73 -4.30
CA CYS A 35 -9.05 -9.51 -5.61
C CYS A 35 -8.36 -10.80 -6.09
N SER A 36 -7.55 -11.42 -5.24
CA SER A 36 -6.85 -12.67 -5.58
C SER A 36 -7.81 -13.82 -5.91
N LEU A 37 -8.91 -13.91 -5.16
CA LEU A 37 -9.94 -14.94 -5.42
C LEU A 37 -10.67 -14.67 -6.73
N ALA A 38 -11.07 -13.42 -6.98
CA ALA A 38 -11.76 -13.02 -8.20
C ALA A 38 -10.86 -13.23 -9.45
N MET A 39 -9.56 -12.94 -9.35
CA MET A 39 -8.61 -13.23 -10.43
C MET A 39 -8.55 -14.73 -10.76
N ARG A 40 -8.44 -15.59 -9.73
CA ARG A 40 -8.42 -17.06 -9.94
C ARG A 40 -9.68 -17.60 -10.61
N HIS A 41 -10.81 -16.96 -10.38
CA HIS A 41 -12.11 -17.36 -10.95
C HIS A 41 -12.46 -16.59 -12.23
N HIS A 42 -11.53 -15.82 -12.78
CA HIS A 42 -11.73 -15.05 -14.01
C HIS A 42 -12.92 -14.05 -13.94
N HIS A 43 -13.01 -13.33 -12.81
CA HIS A 43 -14.00 -12.28 -12.58
C HIS A 43 -13.36 -10.87 -12.57
N PRO A 44 -12.94 -10.33 -13.73
CA PRO A 44 -12.23 -9.05 -13.81
C PRO A 44 -13.06 -7.86 -13.29
N ASP A 45 -14.36 -7.87 -13.52
CA ASP A 45 -15.27 -6.81 -13.04
C ASP A 45 -15.30 -6.73 -11.52
N ALA A 46 -15.27 -7.88 -10.84
CA ALA A 46 -15.21 -7.93 -9.39
C ALA A 46 -13.87 -7.37 -8.87
N VAL A 47 -12.75 -7.70 -9.53
CA VAL A 47 -11.43 -7.15 -9.19
C VAL A 47 -11.45 -5.62 -9.34
N SER A 48 -11.98 -5.11 -10.46
CA SER A 48 -12.10 -3.66 -10.70
C SER A 48 -12.90 -2.97 -9.58
N SER A 49 -14.04 -3.54 -9.19
CA SER A 49 -14.88 -3.01 -8.11
C SER A 49 -14.16 -2.99 -6.76
N TYR A 50 -13.37 -4.02 -6.44
CA TYR A 50 -12.59 -4.05 -5.21
C TYR A 50 -11.45 -3.02 -5.22
N LEU A 51 -10.79 -2.82 -6.36
CA LEU A 51 -9.77 -1.78 -6.52
C LEU A 51 -10.36 -0.37 -6.33
N GLU A 52 -11.53 -0.10 -6.91
CA GLU A 52 -12.24 1.17 -6.72
C GLU A 52 -12.60 1.42 -5.25
N LEU A 53 -13.01 0.38 -4.53
CA LEU A 53 -13.29 0.48 -3.10
C LEU A 53 -12.01 0.78 -2.30
N ILE A 54 -10.88 0.14 -2.62
CA ILE A 54 -9.58 0.43 -1.99
C ILE A 54 -9.20 1.90 -2.22
N GLU A 55 -9.32 2.39 -3.45
CA GLU A 55 -9.03 3.78 -3.78
C GLU A 55 -9.95 4.77 -3.07
N ALA A 56 -11.24 4.42 -2.96
CA ALA A 56 -12.22 5.23 -2.23
C ALA A 56 -11.88 5.30 -0.73
N LEU A 57 -11.49 4.19 -0.12
CA LEU A 57 -11.07 4.12 1.29
C LEU A 57 -9.80 4.95 1.52
N ASN A 58 -8.80 4.83 0.65
CA ASN A 58 -7.58 5.63 0.73
C ASN A 58 -7.88 7.14 0.67
N ARG A 59 -8.81 7.56 -0.20
CA ARG A 59 -9.23 8.97 -0.28
C ARG A 59 -10.01 9.42 0.95
N LEU A 60 -10.94 8.58 1.42
CA LEU A 60 -11.79 8.90 2.58
C LEU A 60 -10.98 9.10 3.85
N PHE A 61 -10.04 8.20 4.10
CA PHE A 61 -9.21 8.25 5.30
C PHE A 61 -7.98 9.15 5.13
N GLY A 62 -7.64 9.57 3.91
CA GLY A 62 -6.42 10.35 3.64
C GLY A 62 -5.13 9.62 4.02
N PHE A 63 -5.20 8.30 4.14
CA PHE A 63 -4.11 7.43 4.53
C PHE A 63 -4.17 6.14 3.72
N PRO A 64 -3.08 5.75 3.01
CA PRO A 64 -3.11 4.59 2.14
C PRO A 64 -3.17 3.29 2.94
N LEU A 65 -4.01 2.36 2.51
CA LEU A 65 -3.96 0.99 3.00
C LEU A 65 -2.58 0.39 2.72
N SER A 66 -2.08 -0.40 3.66
CA SER A 66 -0.74 -1.03 3.58
C SER A 66 -0.52 -1.90 2.34
N ILE A 67 -1.60 -2.33 1.71
CA ILE A 67 -1.60 -3.16 0.49
C ILE A 67 -1.46 -2.36 -0.81
N THR A 68 -1.57 -1.03 -0.78
CA THR A 68 -1.69 -0.18 -1.98
C THR A 68 -0.53 -0.40 -2.96
N THR A 69 0.67 -0.63 -2.44
CA THR A 69 1.87 -0.88 -3.26
C THR A 69 1.87 -2.19 -4.04
N GLN A 70 1.01 -3.12 -3.67
CA GLN A 70 0.93 -4.43 -4.34
C GLN A 70 -0.16 -4.46 -5.42
N LEU A 71 -0.95 -3.40 -5.54
CA LEU A 71 -2.09 -3.34 -6.46
C LEU A 71 -1.70 -3.34 -7.93
N TYR A 72 -0.46 -2.95 -8.26
CA TYR A 72 0.03 -3.00 -9.65
C TYR A 72 -0.10 -4.39 -10.30
N ARG A 73 -0.06 -5.46 -9.50
CA ARG A 73 -0.22 -6.82 -10.00
C ARG A 73 -1.62 -7.07 -10.54
N PHE A 74 -2.64 -6.65 -9.80
CA PHE A 74 -4.03 -6.81 -10.22
C PHE A 74 -4.37 -5.93 -11.40
N THR A 75 -3.89 -4.68 -11.42
CA THR A 75 -4.14 -3.76 -12.52
C THR A 75 -3.43 -4.20 -13.80
N ALA A 76 -2.24 -4.80 -13.69
CA ALA A 76 -1.53 -5.40 -14.82
C ALA A 76 -2.31 -6.58 -15.44
N GLU A 77 -2.83 -7.47 -14.62
CA GLU A 77 -3.66 -8.59 -15.07
C GLU A 77 -4.98 -8.13 -15.71
N LEU A 78 -5.54 -7.00 -15.24
CA LEU A 78 -6.71 -6.36 -15.83
C LEU A 78 -6.39 -5.60 -17.12
N GLN A 79 -5.13 -5.53 -17.54
CA GLN A 79 -4.65 -4.75 -18.68
C GLN A 79 -4.96 -3.24 -18.55
N ASP A 80 -5.00 -2.74 -17.30
CA ASP A 80 -5.17 -1.32 -16.98
C ASP A 80 -3.79 -0.65 -16.88
N GLU A 81 -3.28 -0.17 -18.00
CA GLU A 81 -1.95 0.45 -18.10
C GLU A 81 -1.81 1.67 -17.20
N GLU A 82 -2.82 2.55 -17.15
CA GLU A 82 -2.76 3.80 -16.39
C GLU A 82 -2.62 3.54 -14.88
N ARG A 83 -3.49 2.68 -14.34
CA ARG A 83 -3.41 2.30 -12.93
C ARG A 83 -2.13 1.51 -12.62
N THR A 84 -1.73 0.62 -13.52
CA THR A 84 -0.48 -0.15 -13.36
C THR A 84 0.72 0.77 -13.28
N LEU A 85 0.85 1.72 -14.20
CA LEU A 85 1.95 2.69 -14.20
C LEU A 85 1.97 3.53 -12.92
N ARG A 86 0.80 3.97 -12.44
CA ARG A 86 0.68 4.73 -11.19
C ARG A 86 1.18 3.92 -10.00
N TYR A 87 0.68 2.69 -9.83
CA TYR A 87 1.08 1.84 -8.69
C TYR A 87 2.54 1.37 -8.76
N VAL A 88 3.08 1.15 -9.96
CA VAL A 88 4.51 0.86 -10.13
C VAL A 88 5.36 2.06 -9.71
N LYS A 89 4.98 3.30 -10.07
CA LYS A 89 5.66 4.52 -9.60
C LYS A 89 5.65 4.64 -8.07
N GLU A 90 4.49 4.42 -7.45
CA GLU A 90 4.34 4.45 -5.99
C GLU A 90 5.22 3.39 -5.32
N TYR A 91 5.24 2.17 -5.86
CA TYR A 91 6.08 1.09 -5.36
C TYR A 91 7.57 1.42 -5.46
N ILE A 92 8.04 1.92 -6.60
CA ILE A 92 9.43 2.34 -6.80
C ILE A 92 9.80 3.46 -5.81
N ALA A 93 8.93 4.46 -5.63
CA ALA A 93 9.16 5.53 -4.66
C ALA A 93 9.35 4.98 -3.25
N GLN A 94 8.51 4.03 -2.83
CA GLN A 94 8.65 3.38 -1.52
C GLN A 94 9.95 2.58 -1.40
N LEU A 95 10.33 1.80 -2.41
CA LEU A 95 11.58 1.07 -2.42
C LEU A 95 12.81 1.98 -2.25
N LYS A 96 12.77 3.18 -2.84
CA LYS A 96 13.88 4.15 -2.75
C LYS A 96 13.97 4.85 -1.39
N THR A 97 12.85 4.96 -0.69
CA THR A 97 12.76 5.68 0.59
C THR A 97 12.64 4.75 1.79
N MET A 98 12.97 3.46 1.61
CA MET A 98 12.75 2.44 2.65
C MET A 98 13.41 2.77 3.98
N ASP A 99 14.59 3.41 3.98
CA ASP A 99 15.28 3.83 5.19
C ASP A 99 14.51 4.93 5.97
N GLN A 100 13.67 5.68 5.27
CA GLN A 100 12.86 6.78 5.83
C GLN A 100 11.38 6.41 5.97
N LEU A 101 10.98 5.23 5.50
CA LEU A 101 9.58 4.79 5.45
C LEU A 101 8.90 4.83 6.81
N LYS A 102 9.64 4.41 7.85
CA LYS A 102 9.12 4.43 9.22
C LYS A 102 8.78 5.84 9.69
N GLU A 103 9.70 6.78 9.49
CA GLU A 103 9.52 8.16 9.93
C GLU A 103 8.42 8.85 9.12
N GLN A 104 8.40 8.65 7.80
CA GLN A 104 7.36 9.18 6.92
C GLN A 104 5.98 8.60 7.26
N TYR A 105 5.90 7.31 7.50
CA TYR A 105 4.67 6.63 7.88
C TYR A 105 4.15 7.16 9.21
N MET A 106 5.01 7.30 10.22
CA MET A 106 4.65 7.86 11.52
C MET A 106 4.21 9.32 11.41
N ALA A 107 4.91 10.12 10.60
CA ALA A 107 4.53 11.51 10.37
C ALA A 107 3.15 11.63 9.68
N GLN A 108 2.88 10.79 8.67
CA GLN A 108 1.57 10.74 8.01
C GLN A 108 0.47 10.33 8.99
N LEU A 109 0.74 9.34 9.85
CA LEU A 109 -0.21 8.85 10.83
C LEU A 109 -0.56 9.94 11.85
N HIS A 110 0.44 10.59 12.42
CA HIS A 110 0.26 11.64 13.43
C HIS A 110 -0.38 12.93 12.88
N ASN A 111 -0.23 13.20 11.59
CA ASN A 111 -0.87 14.32 10.92
C ASN A 111 -2.28 14.00 10.40
N ASN A 112 -2.74 12.77 10.58
CA ASN A 112 -4.03 12.32 10.08
C ASN A 112 -5.10 12.42 11.17
N PRO A 113 -6.20 13.18 10.99
CA PRO A 113 -7.21 13.40 12.03
C PRO A 113 -7.94 12.12 12.47
N TRP A 114 -7.92 11.08 11.65
CA TRP A 114 -8.51 9.78 11.99
C TRP A 114 -7.61 8.91 12.87
N PHE A 115 -6.28 9.20 12.88
CA PHE A 115 -5.27 8.32 13.44
C PHE A 115 -4.20 9.04 14.28
N ASP A 116 -4.36 10.34 14.57
CA ASP A 116 -3.36 11.19 15.22
C ASP A 116 -2.97 10.72 16.64
N HIS A 117 -3.83 9.95 17.30
CA HIS A 117 -3.56 9.35 18.62
C HIS A 117 -3.13 7.87 18.56
N VAL A 118 -2.97 7.29 17.37
CA VAL A 118 -2.54 5.89 17.23
C VAL A 118 -1.07 5.77 17.61
N GLN A 119 -0.77 4.93 18.59
CA GLN A 119 0.60 4.54 18.94
C GLN A 119 0.90 3.17 18.33
N LEU A 120 1.88 3.12 17.43
CA LEU A 120 2.36 1.87 16.88
C LEU A 120 3.45 1.32 17.80
N SER A 121 3.17 0.21 18.45
CA SER A 121 4.22 -0.58 19.09
C SER A 121 5.18 -1.11 18.02
N GLY A 122 6.46 -1.27 18.36
CA GLY A 122 7.51 -1.69 17.41
C GLY A 122 7.24 -2.98 16.61
N THR A 123 6.23 -3.77 17.03
CA THR A 123 5.77 -4.98 16.33
C THR A 123 4.80 -4.70 15.17
N ASN A 124 4.15 -3.54 15.15
CA ASN A 124 3.16 -3.15 14.13
C ASN A 124 3.73 -2.25 13.03
N LEU A 125 4.99 -1.87 13.16
CA LEU A 125 5.69 -1.16 12.09
C LEU A 125 5.98 -2.14 10.95
N PRO A 126 5.87 -1.70 9.70
CA PRO A 126 6.39 -2.48 8.59
C PRO A 126 7.83 -2.84 8.93
N LYS A 127 8.10 -4.11 9.20
CA LYS A 127 9.47 -4.57 9.39
C LYS A 127 10.19 -4.20 8.11
N GLY A 128 11.23 -3.38 8.21
CA GLY A 128 12.07 -3.07 7.07
C GLY A 128 12.40 -4.40 6.42
N ILE A 129 11.87 -4.63 5.23
CA ILE A 129 12.33 -5.71 4.39
C ILE A 129 13.81 -5.42 4.30
N MET A 130 14.67 -6.36 4.73
CA MET A 130 16.12 -6.27 4.51
C MET A 130 16.28 -5.75 3.10
N GLN A 131 16.99 -4.61 2.92
CA GLN A 131 17.09 -3.94 1.62
C GLN A 131 17.29 -5.02 0.55
N PRO A 132 16.25 -5.50 -0.11
CA PRO A 132 16.47 -6.31 -1.26
C PRO A 132 17.20 -5.38 -2.21
N HIS A 133 18.08 -5.89 -2.95
CA HIS A 133 18.75 -5.15 -4.00
C HIS A 133 17.64 -4.56 -4.89
N VAL A 134 17.28 -3.29 -4.63
CA VAL A 134 16.16 -2.62 -5.31
C VAL A 134 16.28 -2.81 -6.83
N LYS A 135 17.52 -2.80 -7.31
CA LYS A 135 17.83 -3.07 -8.71
C LYS A 135 17.36 -4.46 -9.15
N GLU A 136 17.63 -5.51 -8.38
CA GLU A 136 17.22 -6.88 -8.70
C GLU A 136 15.70 -7.01 -8.76
N LEU A 137 14.99 -6.39 -7.82
CA LEU A 137 13.51 -6.36 -7.86
C LEU A 137 12.98 -5.66 -9.11
N LEU A 138 13.58 -4.54 -9.52
CA LEU A 138 13.16 -3.84 -10.72
C LEU A 138 13.50 -4.65 -11.99
N GLU A 139 14.60 -5.40 -12.00
CA GLU A 139 14.98 -6.31 -13.06
C GLU A 139 14.00 -7.49 -13.15
N GLU A 140 13.57 -8.05 -12.02
CA GLU A 140 12.51 -9.08 -11.98
C GLU A 140 11.18 -8.54 -12.51
N MET A 141 10.79 -7.32 -12.10
CA MET A 141 9.58 -6.67 -12.63
C MET A 141 9.66 -6.45 -14.14
N LEU A 142 10.84 -6.10 -14.66
CA LEU A 142 11.08 -5.91 -16.10
C LEU A 142 10.88 -7.20 -16.90
N GLN A 143 11.10 -8.36 -16.30
CA GLN A 143 10.89 -9.68 -16.91
C GLN A 143 9.45 -10.21 -16.80
N CYS A 144 8.61 -9.50 -16.04
CA CYS A 144 7.23 -9.93 -15.81
C CYS A 144 6.36 -9.63 -17.05
N GLU A 145 5.81 -10.65 -17.69
CA GLU A 145 4.95 -10.51 -18.88
C GLU A 145 3.72 -9.62 -18.62
N ALA A 146 3.14 -9.69 -17.43
CA ALA A 146 2.00 -8.87 -17.07
C ALA A 146 2.34 -7.35 -17.05
N LEU A 147 3.62 -6.98 -16.88
CA LEU A 147 4.13 -5.60 -16.88
C LEU A 147 4.70 -5.17 -18.24
N SER A 148 4.25 -5.78 -19.35
CA SER A 148 4.77 -5.53 -20.71
C SER A 148 4.32 -4.21 -21.35
N PHE A 149 3.55 -3.36 -20.66
CA PHE A 149 3.18 -2.03 -21.13
C PHE A 149 4.43 -1.16 -21.41
N GLU A 150 4.46 -0.50 -22.56
CA GLU A 150 5.60 0.29 -22.98
C GLU A 150 6.01 1.34 -21.94
N SER A 151 5.03 2.08 -21.41
CA SER A 151 5.24 3.11 -20.39
C SER A 151 5.84 2.57 -19.09
N VAL A 152 5.45 1.36 -18.67
CA VAL A 152 5.96 0.67 -17.47
C VAL A 152 7.38 0.18 -17.72
N GLN A 153 7.62 -0.41 -18.90
CA GLN A 153 8.93 -0.92 -19.30
C GLN A 153 9.96 0.21 -19.42
N GLU A 154 9.61 1.35 -19.97
CA GLU A 154 10.47 2.54 -20.05
C GLU A 154 10.79 3.07 -18.65
N LEU A 155 9.80 3.17 -17.77
CA LEU A 155 10.00 3.58 -16.39
C LEU A 155 11.00 2.66 -15.68
N LEU A 156 10.80 1.34 -15.74
CA LEU A 156 11.66 0.36 -15.08
C LEU A 156 13.11 0.43 -15.62
N LYS A 157 13.30 0.48 -16.94
CA LYS A 157 14.62 0.63 -17.58
C LYS A 157 15.34 1.90 -17.12
N LYS A 158 14.63 3.03 -17.06
CA LYS A 158 15.15 4.30 -16.57
C LYS A 158 15.62 4.19 -15.13
N GLU A 159 14.79 3.61 -14.26
CA GLU A 159 15.12 3.48 -12.83
C GLU A 159 16.30 2.54 -12.57
N ILE A 160 16.37 1.41 -13.27
CA ILE A 160 17.51 0.49 -13.22
C ILE A 160 18.80 1.20 -13.66
N SER A 161 18.75 1.98 -14.75
CA SER A 161 19.89 2.76 -15.24
C SER A 161 20.40 3.77 -14.21
N LEU A 162 19.49 4.45 -13.50
CA LEU A 162 19.85 5.41 -12.44
C LEU A 162 20.54 4.74 -11.25
N LEU A 163 20.11 3.52 -10.87
CA LEU A 163 20.72 2.75 -9.79
C LEU A 163 22.08 2.17 -10.16
N SER A 164 22.33 1.94 -11.45
CA SER A 164 23.61 1.42 -11.95
C SER A 164 24.72 2.47 -12.04
N ARG A 165 24.40 3.76 -11.88
CA ARG A 165 25.35 4.88 -11.93
C ARG A 165 25.85 5.31 -10.55
N LYS A 166 25.32 4.73 -9.49
CA LYS A 166 25.76 4.94 -8.09
C LYS A 166 26.69 3.82 -7.64
#